data_36b5c54a7595eb6c082e2656a536385b
#
_entry.id   36b5c54a7595eb6c082e2656a536385b
#
_cell.length_a   1.000
_cell.length_b   1.000
_cell.length_c   1.000
_cell.angle_alpha   90.00
_cell.angle_beta   90.00
_cell.angle_gamma   90.00
#
_symmetry.space_group_name_H-M   'P 1'
#
loop_
_entity.id
_entity.type
_entity.pdbx_description
1 polymer ?
#
loop_
_entity_poly.entity_id
_entity_poly.type
_entity_poly.pdbx_seq_one_letter_code
_entity_poly.pdbx_strand_id
1 'polypeptide(L)'
;MTQFPANFPSQFLQKGMIDPDNILQKAKGSAFYKRILNWSLDRMIPFNKPHGFRLIEIGDNHLKTLIPYRKKNFNHIRGLHACALATVSEFTTGFMLVSKLVAKKYRLIMQRLEMDYHYQGKMDATAEFSAPERWLADAIYEPLKSQDSVVVVCEVKIHDIKGNHLTTGKVHWQIKNWEKVKTKT
;
A
#
# COMPACT_ATOMS: atom_id res chain seq x y z
N MET A 1 3.96 -7.76 -17.29
CA MET A 1 4.52 -8.73 -16.31
C MET A 1 5.11 -7.94 -15.16
N THR A 2 4.35 -7.77 -14.09
CA THR A 2 4.74 -7.07 -12.86
C THR A 2 5.52 -8.03 -11.98
N GLN A 3 6.79 -7.76 -11.70
CA GLN A 3 7.63 -8.60 -10.83
C GLN A 3 7.84 -7.88 -9.49
N PHE A 4 7.62 -8.58 -8.39
CA PHE A 4 7.91 -8.14 -7.02
C PHE A 4 9.40 -7.88 -6.77
N PRO A 5 9.78 -7.05 -5.76
CA PRO A 5 11.16 -6.64 -5.52
C PRO A 5 12.12 -7.81 -5.32
N ALA A 6 13.38 -7.61 -5.72
CA ALA A 6 14.46 -8.59 -5.66
C ALA A 6 14.78 -9.11 -4.24
N ASN A 7 14.29 -8.45 -3.19
CA ASN A 7 14.41 -8.85 -1.79
C ASN A 7 13.19 -9.65 -1.27
N PHE A 8 12.37 -10.16 -2.15
CA PHE A 8 11.49 -11.26 -1.77
C PHE A 8 12.37 -12.40 -1.25
N PRO A 9 12.15 -12.94 -0.03
CA PRO A 9 13.00 -13.99 0.49
C PRO A 9 13.13 -15.10 -0.56
N SER A 10 14.34 -15.27 -1.09
CA SER A 10 14.65 -16.20 -2.18
C SER A 10 14.23 -17.64 -1.89
N GLN A 11 14.08 -17.97 -0.60
CA GLN A 11 13.60 -19.26 -0.11
C GLN A 11 12.18 -19.62 -0.57
N PHE A 12 11.31 -18.62 -0.88
CA PHE A 12 9.96 -18.85 -1.38
C PHE A 12 9.89 -18.95 -2.91
N LEU A 13 10.85 -18.33 -3.61
CA LEU A 13 10.97 -18.42 -5.07
C LEU A 13 11.59 -19.76 -5.53
N GLN A 14 12.47 -20.37 -4.71
CA GLN A 14 13.15 -21.63 -5.07
C GLN A 14 12.26 -22.88 -5.00
N LYS A 15 11.09 -22.82 -4.37
CA LYS A 15 10.16 -23.97 -4.26
C LYS A 15 9.01 -23.99 -5.27
N GLY A 16 9.00 -23.18 -6.32
CA GLY A 16 8.03 -23.29 -7.42
C GLY A 16 6.55 -23.15 -7.04
N MET A 17 6.25 -22.67 -5.83
CA MET A 17 4.90 -22.80 -5.28
C MET A 17 4.02 -21.54 -5.40
N ILE A 18 4.56 -20.34 -5.55
CA ILE A 18 3.70 -19.16 -5.60
C ILE A 18 4.36 -18.01 -6.39
N ASP A 19 3.90 -17.74 -7.59
CA ASP A 19 4.18 -16.51 -8.33
C ASP A 19 3.38 -15.35 -7.68
N PRO A 20 4.04 -14.32 -7.14
CA PRO A 20 3.37 -13.20 -6.48
C PRO A 20 2.40 -12.43 -7.38
N ASP A 21 2.71 -12.29 -8.66
CA ASP A 21 1.84 -11.61 -9.63
C ASP A 21 0.55 -12.43 -9.85
N ASN A 22 0.68 -13.75 -9.87
CA ASN A 22 -0.43 -14.67 -9.98
C ASN A 22 -1.34 -14.63 -8.73
N ILE A 23 -0.76 -14.51 -7.51
CA ILE A 23 -1.54 -14.38 -6.27
C ILE A 23 -2.35 -13.10 -6.29
N LEU A 24 -1.76 -11.96 -6.64
CA LEU A 24 -2.45 -10.68 -6.67
C LEU A 24 -3.64 -10.73 -7.64
N GLN A 25 -3.45 -11.27 -8.84
CA GLN A 25 -4.53 -11.41 -9.82
C GLN A 25 -5.65 -12.33 -9.31
N LYS A 26 -5.30 -13.49 -8.74
CA LYS A 26 -6.29 -14.39 -8.15
C LYS A 26 -7.00 -13.82 -6.92
N ALA A 27 -6.33 -12.97 -6.13
CA ALA A 27 -6.90 -12.33 -4.95
C ALA A 27 -7.99 -11.31 -5.28
N LYS A 28 -8.05 -10.78 -6.51
CA LYS A 28 -9.14 -9.91 -6.96
C LYS A 28 -10.50 -10.61 -6.90
N GLY A 29 -10.58 -11.87 -7.33
CA GLY A 29 -11.83 -12.64 -7.40
C GLY A 29 -12.00 -13.72 -6.32
N SER A 30 -10.99 -13.99 -5.47
CA SER A 30 -11.00 -15.12 -4.56
C SER A 30 -10.67 -14.73 -3.12
N ALA A 31 -11.61 -15.02 -2.21
CA ALA A 31 -11.40 -14.82 -0.78
C ALA A 31 -10.23 -15.66 -0.23
N PHE A 32 -10.00 -16.86 -0.76
CA PHE A 32 -8.90 -17.74 -0.38
C PHE A 32 -7.55 -17.12 -0.74
N TYR A 33 -7.36 -16.67 -1.98
CA TYR A 33 -6.12 -16.03 -2.42
C TYR A 33 -5.90 -14.68 -1.73
N LYS A 34 -6.97 -13.96 -1.40
CA LYS A 34 -6.90 -12.72 -0.61
C LYS A 34 -6.36 -12.98 0.81
N ARG A 35 -6.74 -14.09 1.44
CA ARG A 35 -6.18 -14.52 2.74
C ARG A 35 -4.70 -14.87 2.63
N ILE A 36 -4.29 -15.59 1.58
CA ILE A 36 -2.89 -15.93 1.33
C ILE A 36 -2.06 -14.65 1.13
N LEU A 37 -2.56 -13.71 0.32
CA LEU A 37 -1.89 -12.42 0.10
C LEU A 37 -1.71 -11.65 1.41
N ASN A 38 -2.77 -11.48 2.20
CA ASN A 38 -2.70 -10.78 3.49
C ASN A 38 -1.71 -11.47 4.46
N TRP A 39 -1.71 -12.80 4.50
CA TRP A 39 -0.75 -13.56 5.31
C TRP A 39 0.70 -13.36 4.86
N SER A 40 0.94 -13.29 3.54
CA SER A 40 2.25 -13.00 2.96
C SER A 40 2.70 -11.58 3.32
N LEU A 41 1.80 -10.59 3.22
CA LEU A 41 2.07 -9.20 3.57
C LEU A 41 2.42 -9.02 5.06
N ASP A 42 1.77 -9.76 5.96
CA ASP A 42 2.12 -9.78 7.39
C ASP A 42 3.58 -10.26 7.65
N ARG A 43 4.15 -11.07 6.73
CA ARG A 43 5.53 -11.53 6.82
C ARG A 43 6.51 -10.60 6.13
N MET A 44 6.11 -10.04 5.00
CA MET A 44 6.93 -9.14 4.20
C MET A 44 7.09 -7.76 4.84
N ILE A 45 6.05 -7.30 5.55
CA ILE A 45 6.01 -5.99 6.21
C ILE A 45 5.76 -6.22 7.72
N PRO A 46 6.81 -6.62 8.48
CA PRO A 46 6.66 -6.97 9.90
C PRO A 46 6.08 -5.83 10.74
N PHE A 47 6.34 -4.57 10.37
CA PHE A 47 5.81 -3.39 11.03
C PHE A 47 4.27 -3.35 11.00
N ASN A 48 3.64 -3.78 9.90
CA ASN A 48 2.19 -3.75 9.75
C ASN A 48 1.47 -4.92 10.46
N LYS A 49 2.19 -6.03 10.68
CA LYS A 49 1.62 -7.25 11.28
C LYS A 49 0.87 -7.02 12.61
N PRO A 50 1.41 -6.25 13.60
CA PRO A 50 0.70 -5.98 14.85
C PRO A 50 -0.60 -5.22 14.67
N HIS A 51 -0.70 -4.40 13.63
CA HIS A 51 -1.88 -3.58 13.34
C HIS A 51 -3.03 -4.40 12.72
N GLY A 52 -2.71 -5.50 12.04
CA GLY A 52 -3.69 -6.41 11.44
C GLY A 52 -4.46 -5.82 10.28
N PHE A 53 -3.80 -4.95 9.51
CA PHE A 53 -4.38 -4.43 8.26
C PHE A 53 -4.72 -5.56 7.30
N ARG A 54 -5.80 -5.40 6.55
CA ARG A 54 -6.24 -6.41 5.57
C ARG A 54 -6.69 -5.74 4.29
N LEU A 55 -6.12 -6.15 3.18
CA LEU A 55 -6.67 -5.86 1.87
C LEU A 55 -8.01 -6.60 1.76
N ILE A 56 -9.11 -5.86 1.70
CA ILE A 56 -10.47 -6.41 1.63
C ILE A 56 -11.06 -6.32 0.23
N GLU A 57 -10.61 -5.32 -0.55
CA GLU A 57 -11.01 -5.13 -1.93
C GLU A 57 -9.78 -4.83 -2.79
N ILE A 58 -9.65 -5.55 -3.90
CA ILE A 58 -8.51 -5.45 -4.81
C ILE A 58 -9.07 -5.40 -6.23
N GLY A 59 -9.07 -4.21 -6.81
CA GLY A 59 -9.37 -3.99 -8.22
C GLY A 59 -8.11 -3.79 -9.05
N ASP A 60 -8.30 -3.53 -10.35
CA ASP A 60 -7.16 -3.21 -11.22
C ASP A 60 -6.46 -1.91 -10.78
N ASN A 61 -7.25 -0.87 -10.52
CA ASN A 61 -6.76 0.46 -10.20
C ASN A 61 -7.31 0.98 -8.87
N HIS A 62 -7.80 0.10 -8.00
CA HIS A 62 -8.43 0.44 -6.74
C HIS A 62 -8.06 -0.55 -5.65
N LEU A 63 -7.76 -0.03 -4.47
CA LEU A 63 -7.54 -0.82 -3.25
C LEU A 63 -8.35 -0.28 -2.09
N LYS A 64 -8.86 -1.21 -1.28
CA LYS A 64 -9.48 -0.92 0.00
C LYS A 64 -8.83 -1.77 1.09
N THR A 65 -8.29 -1.10 2.10
CA THR A 65 -7.60 -1.72 3.22
C THR A 65 -8.38 -1.49 4.51
N LEU A 66 -8.72 -2.56 5.19
CA LEU A 66 -9.32 -2.53 6.52
C LEU A 66 -8.26 -2.24 7.58
N ILE A 67 -8.53 -1.31 8.48
CA ILE A 67 -7.88 -1.14 9.78
C ILE A 67 -8.87 -1.58 10.87
N PRO A 68 -8.61 -2.71 11.57
CA PRO A 68 -9.54 -3.21 12.58
C PRO A 68 -9.48 -2.38 13.86
N TYR A 69 -10.63 -2.13 14.46
CA TYR A 69 -10.76 -1.49 15.76
C TYR A 69 -10.42 -2.49 16.87
N ARG A 70 -9.14 -2.51 17.26
CA ARG A 70 -8.61 -3.44 18.26
C ARG A 70 -7.53 -2.78 19.12
N LYS A 71 -7.26 -3.32 20.29
CA LYS A 71 -6.35 -2.77 21.32
C LYS A 71 -4.97 -2.34 20.77
N LYS A 72 -4.41 -3.08 19.81
CA LYS A 72 -3.13 -2.76 19.16
C LYS A 72 -3.14 -1.46 18.35
N ASN A 73 -4.34 -1.00 17.96
CA ASN A 73 -4.55 0.22 17.16
C ASN A 73 -5.14 1.37 17.99
N PHE A 74 -5.27 1.23 19.31
CA PHE A 74 -5.89 2.27 20.15
C PHE A 74 -4.88 3.33 20.59
N ASN A 75 -5.38 4.55 20.69
CA ASN A 75 -4.76 5.64 21.43
C ASN A 75 -5.19 5.62 22.90
N HIS A 76 -4.72 6.58 23.70
CA HIS A 76 -5.02 6.70 25.14
C HIS A 76 -6.49 6.93 25.49
N ILE A 77 -7.30 7.43 24.55
CA ILE A 77 -8.75 7.64 24.68
C ILE A 77 -9.58 6.57 23.96
N ARG A 78 -8.96 5.43 23.64
CA ARG A 78 -9.59 4.28 22.97
C ARG A 78 -10.20 4.61 21.60
N GLY A 79 -9.64 5.57 20.85
CA GLY A 79 -9.89 5.73 19.43
C GLY A 79 -8.80 5.06 18.61
N LEU A 80 -9.00 4.93 17.31
CA LEU A 80 -7.92 4.54 16.39
C LEU A 80 -6.78 5.56 16.51
N HIS A 81 -5.56 5.05 16.71
CA HIS A 81 -4.37 5.88 16.89
C HIS A 81 -4.00 6.60 15.59
N ALA A 82 -3.65 7.87 15.69
CA ALA A 82 -3.22 8.70 14.55
C ALA A 82 -2.14 8.01 13.71
N CYS A 83 -1.10 7.45 14.35
CA CYS A 83 -0.04 6.73 13.64
C CYS A 83 -0.54 5.46 12.94
N ALA A 84 -1.55 4.75 13.48
CA ALA A 84 -2.11 3.57 12.81
C ALA A 84 -2.90 3.97 11.56
N LEU A 85 -3.63 5.10 11.61
CA LEU A 85 -4.32 5.69 10.46
C LEU A 85 -3.31 6.17 9.41
N ALA A 86 -2.22 6.81 9.82
CA ALA A 86 -1.12 7.21 8.94
C ALA A 86 -0.45 6.01 8.26
N THR A 87 -0.17 4.94 9.02
CA THR A 87 0.44 3.71 8.50
C THR A 87 -0.45 3.00 7.48
N VAL A 88 -1.76 2.90 7.73
CA VAL A 88 -2.66 2.26 6.75
C VAL A 88 -2.81 3.10 5.48
N SER A 89 -2.70 4.43 5.57
CA SER A 89 -2.68 5.34 4.42
C SER A 89 -1.44 5.10 3.55
N GLU A 90 -0.27 5.07 4.19
CA GLU A 90 1.01 4.74 3.54
C GLU A 90 0.94 3.35 2.88
N PHE A 91 0.52 2.33 3.63
CA PHE A 91 0.44 0.96 3.14
C PHE A 91 -0.49 0.84 1.92
N THR A 92 -1.69 1.44 1.97
CA THR A 92 -2.68 1.32 0.89
C THR A 92 -2.17 1.95 -0.41
N THR A 93 -1.62 3.16 -0.33
CA THR A 93 -1.08 3.87 -1.50
C THR A 93 0.18 3.22 -2.02
N GLY A 94 1.11 2.86 -1.13
CA GLY A 94 2.37 2.21 -1.49
C GLY A 94 2.17 0.84 -2.12
N PHE A 95 1.27 0.01 -1.58
CA PHE A 95 0.98 -1.30 -2.16
C PHE A 95 0.34 -1.19 -3.55
N MET A 96 -0.58 -0.21 -3.76
CA MET A 96 -1.13 0.06 -5.08
C MET A 96 -0.02 0.42 -6.09
N LEU A 97 0.85 1.36 -5.76
CA LEU A 97 1.93 1.76 -6.64
C LEU A 97 2.91 0.62 -6.93
N VAL A 98 3.32 -0.15 -5.91
CA VAL A 98 4.20 -1.32 -6.08
C VAL A 98 3.56 -2.35 -6.99
N SER A 99 2.24 -2.55 -6.91
CA SER A 99 1.51 -3.48 -7.77
C SER A 99 1.44 -3.06 -9.25
N LYS A 100 1.69 -1.77 -9.54
CA LYS A 100 1.68 -1.19 -10.90
C LYS A 100 3.08 -1.00 -11.47
N LEU A 101 4.06 -0.78 -10.61
CA LEU A 101 5.43 -0.51 -11.03
C LEU A 101 6.22 -1.81 -11.23
N VAL A 102 7.11 -1.82 -12.22
CA VAL A 102 8.09 -2.90 -12.38
C VAL A 102 9.14 -2.78 -11.27
N ALA A 103 8.99 -3.59 -10.22
CA ALA A 103 9.77 -3.48 -9.00
C ALA A 103 11.30 -3.63 -9.21
N LYS A 104 11.73 -4.41 -10.20
CA LYS A 104 13.16 -4.50 -10.59
C LYS A 104 13.68 -3.23 -11.25
N LYS A 105 12.79 -2.40 -11.82
CA LYS A 105 13.16 -1.19 -12.53
C LYS A 105 13.08 0.05 -11.63
N TYR A 106 12.09 0.09 -10.74
CA TYR A 106 11.82 1.28 -9.96
C TYR A 106 11.85 1.03 -8.46
N ARG A 107 12.50 1.94 -7.73
CA ARG A 107 12.45 2.06 -6.28
C ARG A 107 11.33 3.01 -5.89
N LEU A 108 10.51 2.62 -4.93
CA LEU A 108 9.48 3.43 -4.31
C LEU A 108 9.89 3.77 -2.87
N ILE A 109 9.95 5.06 -2.51
CA ILE A 109 10.26 5.53 -1.16
C ILE A 109 9.27 6.63 -0.79
N MET A 110 8.65 6.50 0.38
CA MET A 110 7.86 7.59 0.95
C MET A 110 8.79 8.76 1.32
N GLN A 111 8.52 9.93 0.77
CA GLN A 111 9.29 11.13 1.02
C GLN A 111 8.63 12.01 2.09
N ARG A 112 7.30 12.06 2.09
CA ARG A 112 6.50 12.88 3.00
C ARG A 112 5.14 12.26 3.22
N LEU A 113 4.58 12.44 4.40
CA LEU A 113 3.21 12.07 4.74
C LEU A 113 2.56 13.25 5.48
N GLU A 114 1.41 13.68 4.98
CA GLU A 114 0.56 14.70 5.58
C GLU A 114 -0.76 14.06 5.97
N MET A 115 -1.27 14.35 7.15
CA MET A 115 -2.52 13.77 7.67
C MET A 115 -3.39 14.85 8.28
N ASP A 116 -4.61 14.96 7.76
CA ASP A 116 -5.68 15.74 8.36
C ASP A 116 -6.65 14.79 9.08
N TYR A 117 -6.89 15.03 10.37
CA TYR A 117 -7.76 14.22 11.20
C TYR A 117 -9.07 14.97 11.45
N HIS A 118 -10.20 14.36 11.04
CA HIS A 118 -11.52 15.01 11.05
C HIS A 118 -12.44 14.46 12.12
N TYR A 119 -12.36 13.14 12.38
CA TYR A 119 -13.27 12.47 13.30
C TYR A 119 -12.57 11.35 14.06
N GLN A 120 -12.95 11.12 15.32
CA GLN A 120 -12.40 10.05 16.15
C GLN A 120 -12.97 8.68 15.76
N GLY A 121 -12.16 7.82 15.20
CA GLY A 121 -12.56 6.44 14.88
C GLY A 121 -12.67 5.56 16.12
N LYS A 122 -13.85 4.99 16.36
CA LYS A 122 -14.12 4.03 17.45
C LYS A 122 -14.74 2.73 16.95
N MET A 123 -14.47 2.38 15.72
CA MET A 123 -14.90 1.14 15.06
C MET A 123 -13.94 0.81 13.92
N ASP A 124 -14.16 -0.33 13.27
CA ASP A 124 -13.41 -0.69 12.07
C ASP A 124 -13.53 0.42 11.02
N ALA A 125 -12.44 0.67 10.32
CA ALA A 125 -12.37 1.69 9.28
C ALA A 125 -11.65 1.16 8.04
N THR A 126 -11.81 1.85 6.92
CA THR A 126 -11.20 1.47 5.64
C THR A 126 -10.50 2.65 4.99
N ALA A 127 -9.27 2.42 4.53
CA ALA A 127 -8.54 3.31 3.66
C ALA A 127 -8.78 2.92 2.20
N GLU A 128 -9.12 3.89 1.35
CA GLU A 128 -9.39 3.66 -0.06
C GLU A 128 -8.50 4.53 -0.93
N PHE A 129 -7.90 3.91 -1.95
CA PHE A 129 -7.07 4.60 -2.93
C PHE A 129 -7.27 4.06 -4.34
N SER A 130 -7.31 4.96 -5.30
CA SER A 130 -7.41 4.62 -6.73
C SER A 130 -6.28 5.29 -7.53
N ALA A 131 -5.68 4.52 -8.44
CA ALA A 131 -4.64 4.96 -9.36
C ALA A 131 -5.05 4.65 -10.81
N PRO A 132 -5.91 5.48 -11.44
CA PRO A 132 -6.35 5.25 -12.82
C PRO A 132 -5.16 5.20 -13.79
N GLU A 133 -5.28 4.39 -14.86
CA GLU A 133 -4.19 4.21 -15.85
C GLU A 133 -3.71 5.54 -16.44
N ARG A 134 -4.64 6.45 -16.72
CA ARG A 134 -4.28 7.79 -17.23
C ARG A 134 -3.43 8.56 -16.22
N TRP A 135 -3.80 8.54 -14.93
CA TRP A 135 -3.03 9.19 -13.87
C TRP A 135 -1.64 8.56 -13.72
N LEU A 136 -1.53 7.21 -13.80
CA LEU A 136 -0.24 6.51 -13.78
C LEU A 136 0.63 6.92 -14.98
N ALA A 137 0.03 7.01 -16.17
CA ALA A 137 0.72 7.45 -17.37
C ALA A 137 1.25 8.89 -17.21
N ASP A 138 0.36 9.84 -16.87
CA ASP A 138 0.67 11.27 -16.86
C ASP A 138 1.62 11.65 -15.71
N ALA A 139 1.42 11.07 -14.50
CA ALA A 139 2.18 11.44 -13.31
C ALA A 139 3.46 10.61 -13.11
N ILE A 140 3.57 9.41 -13.69
CA ILE A 140 4.68 8.49 -13.42
C ILE A 140 5.41 8.13 -14.71
N TYR A 141 4.74 7.46 -15.65
CA TYR A 141 5.44 6.83 -16.76
C TYR A 141 6.00 7.84 -17.78
N GLU A 142 5.26 8.87 -18.13
CA GLU A 142 5.74 9.89 -19.07
C GLU A 142 6.88 10.72 -18.48
N PRO A 143 6.81 11.27 -17.25
CA PRO A 143 7.93 11.98 -16.65
C PRO A 143 9.20 11.11 -16.50
N LEU A 144 9.07 9.83 -16.13
CA LEU A 144 10.21 8.92 -15.97
C LEU A 144 10.93 8.56 -17.27
N LYS A 145 10.40 8.94 -18.45
CA LYS A 145 11.12 8.80 -19.72
C LYS A 145 12.28 9.79 -19.82
N SER A 146 12.15 10.97 -19.21
CA SER A 146 13.14 12.07 -19.30
C SER A 146 13.77 12.43 -17.95
N GLN A 147 13.17 12.03 -16.82
CA GLN A 147 13.63 12.38 -15.48
C GLN A 147 14.17 11.14 -14.75
N ASP A 148 15.16 11.34 -13.90
CA ASP A 148 15.73 10.26 -13.06
C ASP A 148 14.77 9.80 -11.95
N SER A 149 13.88 10.67 -11.52
CA SER A 149 12.89 10.38 -10.49
C SER A 149 11.70 11.33 -10.59
N VAL A 150 10.55 10.87 -10.11
CA VAL A 150 9.33 11.69 -9.93
C VAL A 150 8.83 11.58 -8.50
N VAL A 151 8.12 12.60 -8.05
CA VAL A 151 7.38 12.56 -6.79
C VAL A 151 5.90 12.68 -7.11
N VAL A 152 5.12 11.70 -6.68
CA VAL A 152 3.66 11.70 -6.85
C VAL A 152 2.97 11.82 -5.50
N VAL A 153 1.84 12.53 -5.48
CA VAL A 153 1.02 12.70 -4.28
C VAL A 153 -0.20 11.81 -4.41
N CYS A 154 -0.33 10.87 -3.49
CA CYS A 154 -1.48 9.97 -3.40
C CYS A 154 -2.40 10.44 -2.28
N GLU A 155 -3.59 10.93 -2.62
CA GLU A 155 -4.60 11.25 -1.63
C GLU A 155 -5.40 10.00 -1.27
N VAL A 156 -5.51 9.72 0.02
CA VAL A 156 -6.23 8.57 0.58
C VAL A 156 -7.19 9.03 1.66
N LYS A 157 -8.43 8.56 1.59
CA LYS A 157 -9.46 8.85 2.60
C LYS A 157 -9.75 7.63 3.42
N ILE A 158 -9.96 7.84 4.72
CA ILE A 158 -10.34 6.79 5.66
C ILE A 158 -11.71 7.09 6.22
N HIS A 159 -12.61 6.12 6.05
CA HIS A 159 -13.97 6.15 6.62
C HIS A 159 -14.18 4.96 7.54
N ASP A 160 -14.95 5.15 8.60
CA ASP A 160 -15.41 4.04 9.42
C ASP A 160 -16.60 3.32 8.77
N ILE A 161 -17.02 2.20 9.38
CA ILE A 161 -18.14 1.37 8.87
C ILE A 161 -19.50 2.08 8.87
N LYS A 162 -19.62 3.25 9.53
CA LYS A 162 -20.81 4.12 9.49
C LYS A 162 -20.69 5.25 8.47
N GLY A 163 -19.56 5.33 7.73
CA GLY A 163 -19.32 6.36 6.74
C GLY A 163 -18.76 7.67 7.30
N ASN A 164 -18.42 7.75 8.61
CA ASN A 164 -17.77 8.95 9.14
C ASN A 164 -16.38 9.08 8.54
N HIS A 165 -16.06 10.26 8.00
CA HIS A 165 -14.74 10.58 7.44
C HIS A 165 -13.76 10.83 8.57
N LEU A 166 -12.84 9.90 8.79
CA LEU A 166 -11.88 9.94 9.90
C LEU A 166 -10.66 10.80 9.56
N THR A 167 -10.07 10.57 8.39
CA THR A 167 -8.85 11.28 7.97
C THR A 167 -8.75 11.41 6.46
N THR A 168 -8.02 12.44 6.03
CA THR A 168 -7.45 12.55 4.69
C THR A 168 -5.93 12.51 4.80
N GLY A 169 -5.31 11.56 4.11
CA GLY A 169 -3.85 11.45 4.01
C GLY A 169 -3.36 11.87 2.63
N LYS A 170 -2.22 12.58 2.57
CA LYS A 170 -1.47 12.86 1.34
C LYS A 170 -0.10 12.22 1.47
N VAL A 171 0.13 11.16 0.73
CA VAL A 171 1.37 10.38 0.76
C VAL A 171 2.20 10.74 -0.47
N HIS A 172 3.37 11.31 -0.24
CA HIS A 172 4.30 11.71 -1.30
C HIS A 172 5.28 10.58 -1.55
N TRP A 173 5.18 9.95 -2.70
CA TRP A 173 6.03 8.84 -3.10
C TRP A 173 7.07 9.27 -4.12
N GLN A 174 8.34 9.12 -3.79
CA GLN A 174 9.42 9.23 -4.76
C GLN A 174 9.58 7.90 -5.49
N ILE A 175 9.48 7.94 -6.81
CA ILE A 175 9.71 6.82 -7.72
C ILE A 175 10.98 7.13 -8.50
N LYS A 176 11.97 6.23 -8.41
CA LYS A 176 13.27 6.42 -9.04
C LYS A 176 13.74 5.13 -9.71
N ASN A 177 14.37 5.24 -10.90
CA ASN A 177 15.01 4.10 -11.54
C ASN A 177 16.16 3.59 -10.65
N TRP A 178 16.23 2.27 -10.41
CA TRP A 178 17.30 1.65 -9.63
C TRP A 178 18.69 1.93 -10.17
N GLU A 179 18.86 2.04 -11.49
CA GLU A 179 20.14 2.36 -12.13
C GLU A 179 20.66 3.77 -11.74
N LYS A 180 19.76 4.65 -11.34
CA LYS A 180 20.04 6.03 -10.91
C LYS A 180 20.16 6.20 -9.40
N VAL A 181 20.07 5.11 -8.63
CA VAL A 181 20.20 5.13 -7.16
C VAL A 181 21.69 5.11 -6.80
N LYS A 182 22.16 6.16 -6.12
CA LYS A 182 23.56 6.30 -5.70
C LYS A 182 23.90 5.45 -4.47
N THR A 183 22.94 5.16 -3.61
CA THR A 183 23.13 4.34 -2.39
C THR A 183 23.01 2.87 -2.79
N LYS A 184 24.14 2.16 -2.82
CA LYS A 184 24.15 0.69 -2.91
C LYS A 184 23.84 0.12 -1.53
N THR A 185 22.85 -0.76 -1.42
CA THR A 185 22.61 -1.61 -0.25
C THR A 185 23.55 -2.79 -0.27
#